data_a311daf6845fe66afb5e54791c1c90a3
#
_entry.id   a311daf6845fe66afb5e54791c1c90a3
#
_cell.length_a   1.000
_cell.length_b   1.000
_cell.length_c   1.000
_cell.angle_alpha   90.00
_cell.angle_beta   90.00
_cell.angle_gamma   90.00
#
_symmetry.space_group_name_H-M   'P 1'
#
loop_
_entity.id
_entity.type
_entity.pdbx_description
1 polymer ?
#
loop_
_entity_poly.entity_id
_entity_poly.type
_entity_poly.pdbx_seq_one_letter_code
_entity_poly.pdbx_strand_id
1 'polypeptide(L)'
;MCLNFSKNLHEKRKELIHRDSYNNIDFDLIGIFAKNCTEWVVADLGCQMDTITTATLYATLGPNAFKFICEQTQIKTVLVSPDLVKMLCEFKKKFTLNNLTNAILFDLTTNCDSEKVLQELEKAGFTAYSFTKDFLKENNNIKETDLKISQPDTIMTVCYTSGTTGNPKGVMLSQRNLIAV
;
A
#
# COMPACT_ATOMS: atom_id res chain seq x y z
N MET A 1 14.78 -0.49 9.31
CA MET A 1 13.43 0.02 8.99
C MET A 1 12.61 -0.97 8.16
N CYS A 2 13.02 -1.38 6.98
CA CYS A 2 12.24 -2.32 6.15
C CYS A 2 11.84 -3.60 6.88
N LEU A 3 12.76 -4.24 7.61
CA LEU A 3 12.46 -5.44 8.38
C LEU A 3 11.42 -5.20 9.48
N ASN A 4 11.53 -4.08 10.22
CA ASN A 4 10.56 -3.76 11.26
C ASN A 4 9.17 -3.49 10.65
N PHE A 5 9.13 -2.76 9.53
CA PHE A 5 7.90 -2.55 8.79
C PHE A 5 7.28 -3.88 8.34
N SER A 6 8.09 -4.76 7.73
CA SER A 6 7.65 -6.09 7.29
C SER A 6 7.06 -6.93 8.41
N LYS A 7 7.76 -7.01 9.56
CA LYS A 7 7.31 -7.78 10.74
C LYS A 7 6.00 -7.25 11.32
N ASN A 8 5.88 -5.92 11.49
CA ASN A 8 4.65 -5.33 12.01
C ASN A 8 3.48 -5.47 11.03
N LEU A 9 3.75 -5.40 9.73
CA LEU A 9 2.73 -5.63 8.71
C LEU A 9 2.31 -7.11 8.66
N HIS A 10 3.26 -8.05 8.82
CA HIS A 10 2.99 -9.49 8.92
C HIS A 10 2.04 -9.81 10.07
N GLU A 11 2.29 -9.25 11.26
CA GLU A 11 1.45 -9.43 12.46
C GLU A 11 0.00 -9.00 12.20
N LYS A 12 -0.20 -7.92 11.44
CA LYS A 12 -1.51 -7.35 11.08
C LYS A 12 -2.03 -7.82 9.71
N ARG A 13 -1.39 -8.80 9.06
CA ARG A 13 -1.65 -9.20 7.68
C ARG A 13 -3.12 -9.49 7.39
N LYS A 14 -3.80 -10.24 8.26
CA LYS A 14 -5.22 -10.61 8.07
C LYS A 14 -6.15 -9.42 8.04
N GLU A 15 -5.82 -8.38 8.80
CA GLU A 15 -6.62 -7.15 8.92
C GLU A 15 -6.34 -6.20 7.75
N LEU A 16 -5.07 -5.98 7.43
CA LEU A 16 -4.63 -4.93 6.54
C LEU A 16 -4.52 -5.35 5.07
N ILE A 17 -4.28 -6.63 4.79
CA ILE A 17 -3.93 -7.09 3.45
C ILE A 17 -5.13 -7.77 2.77
N HIS A 18 -5.34 -7.44 1.50
CA HIS A 18 -6.26 -8.14 0.63
C HIS A 18 -5.53 -9.25 -0.12
N ARG A 19 -6.08 -10.47 -0.12
CA ARG A 19 -5.59 -11.56 -0.95
C ARG A 19 -6.41 -11.62 -2.23
N ASP A 20 -5.72 -11.64 -3.35
CA ASP A 20 -6.30 -11.72 -4.69
C ASP A 20 -5.62 -12.85 -5.50
N SER A 21 -6.18 -13.18 -6.67
CA SER A 21 -5.60 -14.13 -7.59
C SER A 21 -5.87 -13.73 -9.05
N TYR A 22 -4.87 -13.92 -9.91
CA TYR A 22 -4.99 -13.72 -11.34
C TYR A 22 -4.23 -14.81 -12.10
N ASN A 23 -4.89 -15.48 -13.04
CA ASN A 23 -4.29 -16.59 -13.81
C ASN A 23 -3.63 -17.66 -12.93
N ASN A 24 -4.30 -18.08 -11.83
CA ASN A 24 -3.82 -19.03 -10.83
C ASN A 24 -2.56 -18.58 -10.06
N ILE A 25 -2.23 -17.31 -10.08
CA ILE A 25 -1.18 -16.72 -9.24
C ILE A 25 -1.87 -15.97 -8.11
N ASP A 26 -1.68 -16.44 -6.88
CA ASP A 26 -2.17 -15.76 -5.67
C ASP A 26 -1.16 -14.70 -5.23
N PHE A 27 -1.65 -13.54 -4.82
CA PHE A 27 -0.85 -12.47 -4.25
C PHE A 27 -1.63 -11.66 -3.20
N ASP A 28 -0.92 -11.08 -2.29
CA ASP A 28 -1.44 -10.26 -1.20
C ASP A 28 -1.18 -8.80 -1.53
N LEU A 29 -2.22 -7.94 -1.53
CA LEU A 29 -2.18 -6.57 -2.04
C LEU A 29 -2.27 -5.50 -0.95
N ILE A 30 -1.47 -4.44 -1.13
CA ILE A 30 -1.57 -3.18 -0.41
C ILE A 30 -1.36 -2.00 -1.38
N GLY A 31 -2.07 -0.90 -1.18
CA GLY A 31 -1.95 0.30 -2.02
C GLY A 31 -0.88 1.27 -1.52
N ILE A 32 -0.20 1.98 -2.43
CA ILE A 32 0.65 3.13 -2.10
C ILE A 32 0.15 4.35 -2.87
N PHE A 33 -0.32 5.36 -2.14
CA PHE A 33 -0.79 6.65 -2.66
C PHE A 33 0.10 7.76 -2.12
N ALA A 34 1.28 7.88 -2.70
CA ALA A 34 2.31 8.82 -2.25
C ALA A 34 3.17 9.30 -3.41
N LYS A 35 3.81 10.46 -3.23
CA LYS A 35 4.94 10.88 -4.05
C LYS A 35 6.19 10.13 -3.62
N ASN A 36 7.24 10.20 -4.46
CA ASN A 36 8.52 9.60 -4.14
C ASN A 36 9.06 10.18 -2.81
N CYS A 37 9.27 9.31 -1.82
CA CYS A 37 9.79 9.66 -0.50
C CYS A 37 10.48 8.44 0.12
N THR A 38 11.18 8.64 1.22
CA THR A 38 11.89 7.55 1.93
C THR A 38 10.94 6.46 2.40
N GLU A 39 9.79 6.85 2.95
CA GLU A 39 8.78 5.93 3.44
C GLU A 39 8.24 5.01 2.33
N TRP A 40 8.09 5.55 1.12
CA TRP A 40 7.66 4.78 -0.04
C TRP A 40 8.62 3.61 -0.30
N VAL A 41 9.93 3.90 -0.31
CA VAL A 41 10.97 2.88 -0.54
C VAL A 41 11.00 1.86 0.61
N VAL A 42 10.93 2.33 1.87
CA VAL A 42 10.92 1.45 3.05
C VAL A 42 9.70 0.53 3.04
N ALA A 43 8.53 1.07 2.69
CA ALA A 43 7.29 0.31 2.61
C ALA A 43 7.32 -0.73 1.48
N ASP A 44 7.75 -0.32 0.28
CA ASP A 44 7.82 -1.21 -0.88
C ASP A 44 8.79 -2.38 -0.64
N LEU A 45 10.02 -2.09 -0.20
CA LEU A 45 10.98 -3.12 0.15
C LEU A 45 10.53 -4.00 1.32
N GLY A 46 9.90 -3.41 2.34
CA GLY A 46 9.36 -4.16 3.48
C GLY A 46 8.19 -5.08 3.09
N CYS A 47 7.34 -4.66 2.16
CA CYS A 47 6.30 -5.52 1.57
C CYS A 47 6.93 -6.69 0.82
N GLN A 48 7.99 -6.43 0.04
CA GLN A 48 8.70 -7.47 -0.70
C GLN A 48 9.35 -8.52 0.21
N MET A 49 9.80 -8.14 1.41
CA MET A 49 10.38 -9.07 2.39
C MET A 49 9.39 -10.11 2.90
N ASP A 50 8.07 -9.88 2.77
CA ASP A 50 7.01 -10.83 3.17
C ASP A 50 6.06 -11.17 2.01
N THR A 51 6.50 -11.08 0.77
CA THR A 51 5.72 -11.38 -0.44
C THR A 51 4.39 -10.64 -0.53
N ILE A 52 4.34 -9.40 -0.06
CA ILE A 52 3.19 -8.52 -0.22
C ILE A 52 3.40 -7.67 -1.48
N THR A 53 2.47 -7.74 -2.39
CA THR A 53 2.47 -6.98 -3.65
C THR A 53 2.01 -5.55 -3.40
N THR A 54 2.76 -4.57 -3.89
CA THR A 54 2.33 -3.17 -3.83
C THR A 54 1.53 -2.79 -5.08
N ALA A 55 0.44 -2.05 -4.92
CA ALA A 55 -0.28 -1.42 -6.03
C ALA A 55 -0.04 0.09 -5.98
N THR A 56 0.59 0.64 -7.01
CA THR A 56 0.90 2.08 -7.06
C THR A 56 -0.30 2.89 -7.54
N LEU A 57 -0.73 3.84 -6.71
CA LEU A 57 -1.86 4.74 -6.97
C LEU A 57 -1.33 6.14 -7.26
N TYR A 58 -1.24 6.51 -8.53
CA TYR A 58 -0.69 7.82 -8.91
C TYR A 58 -1.75 8.92 -8.79
N ALA A 59 -1.47 9.96 -8.01
CA ALA A 59 -2.34 11.13 -7.88
C ALA A 59 -2.64 11.81 -9.25
N THR A 60 -1.71 11.71 -10.19
CA THR A 60 -1.82 12.28 -11.53
C THR A 60 -2.82 11.57 -12.45
N LEU A 61 -3.24 10.35 -12.12
CA LEU A 61 -4.24 9.60 -12.91
C LEU A 61 -5.68 10.10 -12.68
N GLY A 62 -5.87 10.94 -11.67
CA GLY A 62 -7.17 11.53 -11.34
C GLY A 62 -8.14 10.59 -10.60
N PRO A 63 -9.29 11.13 -10.16
CA PRO A 63 -10.19 10.45 -9.23
C PRO A 63 -10.85 9.19 -9.81
N ASN A 64 -11.18 9.17 -11.10
CA ASN A 64 -11.83 8.03 -11.73
C ASN A 64 -10.89 6.84 -11.87
N ALA A 65 -9.61 7.09 -12.16
CA ALA A 65 -8.59 6.05 -12.21
C ALA A 65 -8.31 5.48 -10.80
N PHE A 66 -8.24 6.34 -9.78
CA PHE A 66 -8.13 5.90 -8.39
C PHE A 66 -9.29 4.97 -8.00
N LYS A 67 -10.53 5.38 -8.29
CA LYS A 67 -11.73 4.57 -8.07
C LYS A 67 -11.61 3.21 -8.78
N PHE A 68 -11.31 3.24 -10.08
CA PHE A 68 -11.19 2.03 -10.90
C PHE A 68 -10.14 1.05 -10.33
N ILE A 69 -8.96 1.56 -9.95
CA ILE A 69 -7.90 0.73 -9.37
C ILE A 69 -8.36 0.10 -8.06
N CYS A 70 -8.96 0.88 -7.15
CA CYS A 70 -9.47 0.35 -5.88
C CYS A 70 -10.58 -0.70 -6.08
N GLU A 71 -11.45 -0.51 -7.06
CA GLU A 71 -12.52 -1.47 -7.40
C GLU A 71 -11.95 -2.74 -8.04
N GLN A 72 -10.92 -2.63 -8.87
CA GLN A 72 -10.29 -3.78 -9.50
C GLN A 72 -9.44 -4.59 -8.51
N THR A 73 -8.65 -3.91 -7.68
CA THR A 73 -7.70 -4.55 -6.77
C THR A 73 -8.29 -4.94 -5.43
N GLN A 74 -9.46 -4.39 -5.07
CA GLN A 74 -10.14 -4.63 -3.80
C GLN A 74 -9.24 -4.42 -2.56
N ILE A 75 -8.24 -3.54 -2.67
CA ILE A 75 -7.30 -3.26 -1.57
C ILE A 75 -8.02 -2.81 -0.31
N LYS A 76 -7.56 -3.30 0.84
CA LYS A 76 -8.08 -2.91 2.16
C LYS A 76 -7.35 -1.72 2.74
N THR A 77 -6.08 -1.56 2.42
CA THR A 77 -5.18 -0.59 3.03
C THR A 77 -4.45 0.23 1.97
N VAL A 78 -4.29 1.50 2.24
CA VAL A 78 -3.45 2.41 1.47
C VAL A 78 -2.42 3.09 2.37
N LEU A 79 -1.16 3.08 1.94
CA LEU A 79 -0.11 3.92 2.52
C LEU A 79 -0.17 5.28 1.83
N VAL A 80 -0.22 6.36 2.58
CA VAL A 80 -0.50 7.69 2.05
C VAL A 80 0.49 8.73 2.59
N SER A 81 1.00 9.59 1.68
CA SER A 81 1.80 10.74 2.09
C SER A 81 0.91 11.90 2.58
N PRO A 82 1.37 12.72 3.54
CA PRO A 82 0.56 13.77 4.16
C PRO A 82 -0.06 14.77 3.17
N ASP A 83 0.66 15.09 2.10
CA ASP A 83 0.20 16.00 1.04
C ASP A 83 -0.97 15.45 0.20
N LEU A 84 -1.20 14.14 0.22
CA LEU A 84 -2.28 13.48 -0.50
C LEU A 84 -3.47 13.05 0.40
N VAL A 85 -3.36 13.20 1.72
CA VAL A 85 -4.43 12.82 2.67
C VAL A 85 -5.74 13.51 2.35
N LYS A 86 -5.72 14.81 2.13
CA LYS A 86 -6.95 15.58 1.79
C LYS A 86 -7.62 15.02 0.55
N MET A 87 -6.85 14.73 -0.50
CA MET A 87 -7.34 14.14 -1.75
C MET A 87 -7.91 12.74 -1.50
N LEU A 88 -7.25 11.91 -0.71
CA LEU A 88 -7.73 10.57 -0.32
C LEU A 88 -9.08 10.65 0.41
N CYS A 89 -9.22 11.57 1.37
CA CYS A 89 -10.47 11.81 2.08
C CYS A 89 -11.61 12.27 1.16
N GLU A 90 -11.31 13.14 0.19
CA GLU A 90 -12.27 13.57 -0.82
C GLU A 90 -12.71 12.39 -1.71
N PHE A 91 -11.79 11.52 -2.13
CA PHE A 91 -12.10 10.32 -2.91
C PHE A 91 -12.96 9.33 -2.12
N LYS A 92 -12.64 9.12 -0.83
CA LYS A 92 -13.43 8.26 0.07
C LYS A 92 -14.87 8.75 0.22
N LYS A 93 -15.08 10.07 0.31
CA LYS A 93 -16.41 10.68 0.37
C LYS A 93 -17.16 10.62 -0.96
N LYS A 94 -16.45 10.80 -2.07
CA LYS A 94 -17.03 10.86 -3.42
C LYS A 94 -17.42 9.49 -3.95
N PHE A 95 -16.65 8.45 -3.60
CA PHE A 95 -16.81 7.10 -4.14
C PHE A 95 -17.14 6.09 -3.03
N THR A 96 -17.97 5.11 -3.35
CA THR A 96 -18.27 3.99 -2.46
C THR A 96 -17.13 2.97 -2.50
N LEU A 97 -16.06 3.23 -1.72
CA LEU A 97 -14.87 2.38 -1.64
C LEU A 97 -14.97 1.48 -0.39
N ASN A 98 -15.92 0.54 -0.39
CA ASN A 98 -16.25 -0.25 0.80
C ASN A 98 -15.08 -1.06 1.36
N ASN A 99 -14.23 -1.60 0.50
CA ASN A 99 -13.11 -2.44 0.92
C ASN A 99 -11.90 -1.64 1.40
N LEU A 100 -11.73 -0.40 0.94
CA LEU A 100 -10.63 0.46 1.37
C LEU A 100 -10.94 1.08 2.74
N THR A 101 -10.59 0.37 3.80
CA THR A 101 -10.95 0.71 5.19
C THR A 101 -9.80 1.24 6.03
N ASN A 102 -8.55 0.99 5.62
CA ASN A 102 -7.37 1.34 6.41
C ASN A 102 -6.46 2.32 5.68
N ALA A 103 -5.85 3.23 6.43
CA ALA A 103 -4.84 4.15 5.92
C ALA A 103 -3.61 4.16 6.84
N ILE A 104 -2.42 4.04 6.27
CA ILE A 104 -1.14 4.16 6.98
C ILE A 104 -0.49 5.47 6.53
N LEU A 105 -0.39 6.42 7.44
CA LEU A 105 0.20 7.73 7.18
C LEU A 105 1.73 7.65 7.16
N PHE A 106 2.36 8.10 6.09
CA PHE A 106 3.80 8.32 6.02
C PHE A 106 4.18 9.55 6.84
N ASP A 107 4.75 9.35 8.01
CA ASP A 107 5.04 10.40 9.00
C ASP A 107 6.50 10.37 9.53
N LEU A 108 7.42 9.71 8.79
CA LEU A 108 8.82 9.59 9.18
C LEU A 108 9.63 10.85 8.84
N THR A 109 9.48 11.37 7.63
CA THR A 109 10.33 12.45 7.09
C THR A 109 9.60 13.79 7.00
N THR A 110 8.34 13.87 7.44
CA THR A 110 7.51 15.06 7.30
C THR A 110 7.40 15.83 8.62
N ASN A 111 7.43 17.16 8.55
CA ASN A 111 7.13 18.05 9.69
C ASN A 111 5.61 18.27 9.87
N CYS A 112 4.78 17.29 9.50
CA CYS A 112 3.35 17.41 9.71
C CYS A 112 2.97 17.05 11.15
N ASP A 113 1.88 17.63 11.63
CA ASP A 113 1.22 17.22 12.86
C ASP A 113 0.51 15.89 12.60
N SER A 114 1.24 14.77 12.82
CA SER A 114 0.76 13.42 12.52
C SER A 114 -0.55 13.10 13.24
N GLU A 115 -0.73 13.55 14.48
CA GLU A 115 -1.95 13.29 15.25
C GLU A 115 -3.17 13.94 14.62
N LYS A 116 -3.03 15.20 14.19
CA LYS A 116 -4.10 15.90 13.48
C LYS A 116 -4.44 15.25 12.15
N VAL A 117 -3.43 14.81 11.40
CA VAL A 117 -3.63 14.15 10.10
C VAL A 117 -4.28 12.77 10.27
N LEU A 118 -3.90 12.00 11.28
CA LEU A 118 -4.55 10.74 11.61
C LEU A 118 -6.03 10.94 11.95
N GLN A 119 -6.36 11.96 12.77
CA GLN A 119 -7.76 12.31 13.07
C GLN A 119 -8.55 12.72 11.81
N GLU A 120 -7.92 13.34 10.82
CA GLU A 120 -8.57 13.67 9.55
C GLU A 120 -8.94 12.40 8.77
N LEU A 121 -8.04 11.42 8.72
CA LEU A 121 -8.30 10.10 8.12
C LEU A 121 -9.42 9.35 8.85
N GLU A 122 -9.42 9.35 10.17
CA GLU A 122 -10.48 8.72 10.98
C GLU A 122 -11.85 9.37 10.74
N LYS A 123 -11.91 10.70 10.68
CA LYS A 123 -13.15 11.43 10.33
C LYS A 123 -13.66 11.12 8.92
N ALA A 124 -12.77 10.71 8.02
CA ALA A 124 -13.14 10.25 6.68
C ALA A 124 -13.57 8.78 6.61
N GLY A 125 -13.54 8.05 7.76
CA GLY A 125 -13.98 6.67 7.88
C GLY A 125 -12.89 5.63 7.65
N PHE A 126 -11.61 5.99 7.82
CA PHE A 126 -10.51 5.05 7.84
C PHE A 126 -10.15 4.62 9.28
N THR A 127 -9.68 3.38 9.43
CA THR A 127 -8.83 3.03 10.56
C THR A 127 -7.43 3.54 10.22
N ALA A 128 -6.95 4.54 10.97
CA ALA A 128 -5.71 5.25 10.66
C ALA A 128 -4.54 4.74 11.51
N TYR A 129 -3.38 4.59 10.88
CA TYR A 129 -2.14 4.13 11.52
C TYR A 129 -1.00 5.09 11.20
N SER A 130 -0.08 5.27 12.16
CA SER A 130 1.20 5.94 11.95
C SER A 130 2.23 4.97 11.40
N PHE A 131 2.88 5.30 10.29
CA PHE A 131 3.97 4.50 9.74
C PHE A 131 5.10 4.34 10.77
N THR A 132 5.49 5.44 11.42
CA THR A 132 6.58 5.44 12.38
C THR A 132 6.21 4.72 13.68
N LYS A 133 5.10 5.11 14.32
CA LYS A 133 4.72 4.59 15.65
C LYS A 133 4.25 3.13 15.60
N ASP A 134 3.54 2.73 14.54
CA ASP A 134 2.91 1.41 14.47
C ASP A 134 3.73 0.37 13.70
N PHE A 135 4.54 0.80 12.72
CA PHE A 135 5.22 -0.13 11.82
C PHE A 135 6.75 -0.09 11.86
N LEU A 136 7.39 0.98 12.34
CA LEU A 136 8.86 1.03 12.42
C LEU A 136 9.42 0.64 13.81
N LYS A 137 8.58 0.48 14.81
CA LYS A 137 9.00 -0.03 16.12
C LYS A 137 9.56 -1.45 16.00
N GLU A 138 10.47 -1.79 16.89
CA GLU A 138 11.00 -3.14 16.98
C GLU A 138 9.89 -4.14 17.33
N ASN A 139 9.85 -5.25 16.57
CA ASN A 139 8.92 -6.34 16.79
C ASN A 139 9.68 -7.65 16.97
N ASN A 140 9.78 -8.09 18.23
CA ASN A 140 10.47 -9.31 18.62
C ASN A 140 9.55 -10.55 18.63
N ASN A 141 8.23 -10.36 18.45
CA ASN A 141 7.25 -11.45 18.38
C ASN A 141 7.33 -12.20 17.03
N ILE A 142 7.71 -11.48 15.97
CA ILE A 142 7.85 -12.04 14.62
C ILE A 142 9.33 -12.25 14.32
N LYS A 143 9.72 -13.47 13.99
CA LYS A 143 11.06 -13.81 13.52
C LYS A 143 11.16 -13.56 12.02
N GLU A 144 12.37 -13.38 11.50
CA GLU A 144 12.60 -13.27 10.06
C GLU A 144 12.17 -14.53 9.31
N THR A 145 12.29 -15.69 9.96
CA THR A 145 11.86 -17.00 9.43
C THR A 145 10.34 -17.14 9.30
N ASP A 146 9.56 -16.28 9.94
CA ASP A 146 8.10 -16.30 9.86
C ASP A 146 7.60 -15.56 8.59
N LEU A 147 8.45 -14.70 8.02
CA LEU A 147 8.15 -13.99 6.79
C LEU A 147 8.19 -14.95 5.60
N LYS A 148 7.35 -14.70 4.62
CA LYS A 148 7.29 -15.51 3.40
C LYS A 148 8.50 -15.22 2.51
N ILE A 149 9.08 -16.26 1.93
CA ILE A 149 10.23 -16.13 1.02
C ILE A 149 9.72 -15.91 -0.41
N SER A 150 10.16 -14.82 -1.04
CA SER A 150 9.87 -14.52 -2.44
C SER A 150 10.48 -15.55 -3.38
N GLN A 151 9.72 -15.95 -4.38
CA GLN A 151 10.15 -16.81 -5.47
C GLN A 151 10.32 -15.96 -6.76
N PRO A 152 11.04 -16.43 -7.77
CA PRO A 152 11.24 -15.64 -9.00
C PRO A 152 9.95 -15.14 -9.66
N ASP A 153 8.87 -15.89 -9.55
CA ASP A 153 7.56 -15.55 -10.13
C ASP A 153 6.60 -14.86 -9.13
N THR A 154 7.07 -14.58 -7.90
CA THR A 154 6.30 -13.78 -6.93
C THR A 154 6.04 -12.39 -7.49
N ILE A 155 4.79 -11.96 -7.53
CA ILE A 155 4.41 -10.61 -7.96
C ILE A 155 4.80 -9.61 -6.88
N MET A 156 5.65 -8.67 -7.24
CA MET A 156 6.20 -7.67 -6.31
C MET A 156 5.41 -6.37 -6.35
N THR A 157 5.00 -5.94 -7.54
CA THR A 157 4.26 -4.70 -7.69
C THR A 157 3.32 -4.75 -8.89
N VAL A 158 2.21 -4.02 -8.79
CA VAL A 158 1.30 -3.74 -9.89
C VAL A 158 1.41 -2.26 -10.24
N CYS A 159 2.03 -1.97 -11.39
CA CYS A 159 2.18 -0.62 -11.90
C CYS A 159 1.04 -0.29 -12.86
N TYR A 160 0.25 0.73 -12.55
CA TYR A 160 -0.83 1.18 -13.43
C TYR A 160 -0.33 2.19 -14.46
N THR A 161 -0.62 1.94 -15.72
CA THR A 161 -0.34 2.84 -16.83
C THR A 161 -1.62 3.46 -17.38
N SER A 162 -1.53 4.70 -17.89
CA SER A 162 -2.63 5.32 -18.64
C SER A 162 -2.84 4.56 -19.95
N GLY A 163 -3.80 3.64 -19.97
CA GLY A 163 -4.14 2.92 -21.20
C GLY A 163 -4.64 3.89 -22.29
N THR A 164 -4.27 3.64 -23.53
CA THR A 164 -4.77 4.38 -24.71
C THR A 164 -6.28 4.25 -24.91
N THR A 165 -6.94 3.35 -24.19
CA THR A 165 -8.35 2.94 -24.36
C THR A 165 -9.27 3.32 -23.19
N GLY A 166 -8.86 4.24 -22.29
CA GLY A 166 -9.71 4.81 -21.24
C GLY A 166 -9.32 4.39 -19.82
N ASN A 167 -9.51 3.14 -19.39
CA ASN A 167 -9.20 2.70 -18.04
C ASN A 167 -7.69 2.36 -17.87
N PRO A 168 -7.09 2.64 -16.71
CA PRO A 168 -5.71 2.24 -16.42
C PRO A 168 -5.51 0.73 -16.55
N LYS A 169 -4.34 0.33 -17.02
CA LYS A 169 -3.95 -1.09 -17.11
C LYS A 169 -2.91 -1.39 -16.04
N GLY A 170 -3.18 -2.37 -15.18
CA GLY A 170 -2.24 -2.85 -14.17
C GLY A 170 -1.24 -3.84 -14.79
N VAL A 171 0.04 -3.46 -14.79
CA VAL A 171 1.14 -4.32 -15.21
C VAL A 171 1.73 -4.99 -13.98
N MET A 172 1.64 -6.30 -13.89
CA MET A 172 2.21 -7.08 -12.81
C MET A 172 3.69 -7.35 -13.08
N LEU A 173 4.56 -6.94 -12.15
CA LEU A 173 5.99 -7.16 -12.22
C LEU A 173 6.39 -8.19 -11.15
N SER A 174 7.03 -9.27 -11.58
CA SER A 174 7.55 -10.31 -10.69
C SER A 174 8.95 -9.96 -10.18
N GLN A 175 9.40 -10.70 -9.16
CA GLN A 175 10.77 -10.65 -8.66
C GLN A 175 11.79 -10.81 -9.80
N ARG A 176 11.55 -11.76 -10.70
CA ARG A 176 12.41 -12.01 -11.89
C ARG A 176 12.51 -10.79 -12.79
N ASN A 177 11.40 -10.07 -13.01
CA ASN A 177 11.42 -8.87 -13.85
C ASN A 177 12.28 -7.75 -13.25
N LEU A 178 12.27 -7.61 -11.91
CA LEU A 178 13.02 -6.56 -11.20
C LEU A 178 14.53 -6.85 -11.15
N ILE A 179 14.93 -8.14 -11.11
CA ILE A 179 16.34 -8.54 -11.00
C ILE A 179 17.00 -8.65 -12.38
N ALA A 180 16.23 -8.88 -13.45
CA ALA A 180 16.73 -9.10 -14.80
C ALA A 180 17.08 -7.81 -15.57
N VAL A 181 17.06 -6.64 -14.91
CA VAL A 181 17.33 -5.33 -15.51
C VAL A 181 18.80 -4.97 -15.42
#